data_a91a3af298e227a3d5a5a6cc150e158e
#
_entry.id   a91a3af298e227a3d5a5a6cc150e158e
#
_cell.length_a   1.000
_cell.length_b   1.000
_cell.length_c   1.000
_cell.angle_alpha   90.00
_cell.angle_beta   90.00
_cell.angle_gamma   90.00
#
_symmetry.space_group_name_H-M   'P 1'
#
loop_
_entity.id
_entity.type
_entity.pdbx_description
1 polymer ?
#
loop_
_entity_poly.entity_id
_entity_poly.type
_entity_poly.pdbx_seq_one_letter_code
_entity_poly.pdbx_strand_id
1 'polypeptide(L)'
;MVATTRNDDHGGNQLARTQLFINGLAEQCDRFELHLELLVVEWNPPPDREPLVEALTWPASDWFQPSLVVVPADLHRALPHADRLPLFQMIAKNVGVRRARAPFVLATNIDILFSDELIQFMRSGLRPNAMYRADRLDVVADLGSNPLPSPAECRAQPWIRAHRPDGPHYADGRKLEWYAAARTWFNRTAWNAVHGGALPSLHTWASGDFTLTSREVWDSLRGYPEWPMFSMFLDSVLLVQAYRAGVEMIDLKPPMVVFHLEHGSGSGWTPEGARSLSARLDAAGIPYLTGSSYDRRAREILAQEKGFHPFNGPDWGLASADLRVVRPAGERTEGSTR
;
A
#
# COMPACT_ATOMS: atom_id res chain seq x y z
N MET A 1 10.24 -3.21 5.45
CA MET A 1 9.14 -3.00 4.47
C MET A 1 8.05 -4.05 4.72
N VAL A 2 6.79 -3.68 4.50
CA VAL A 2 5.64 -4.58 4.70
C VAL A 2 4.77 -4.54 3.45
N ALA A 3 4.47 -5.71 2.90
CA ALA A 3 3.49 -5.89 1.84
C ALA A 3 2.52 -7.00 2.25
N THR A 4 1.33 -7.01 1.68
CA THR A 4 0.34 -8.06 1.95
C THR A 4 -0.25 -8.57 0.64
N THR A 5 -0.50 -9.86 0.62
CA THR A 5 -1.08 -10.52 -0.53
C THR A 5 -1.76 -11.84 -0.14
N ARG A 6 -2.41 -12.43 -1.12
CA ARG A 6 -3.02 -13.74 -1.07
C ARG A 6 -2.78 -14.39 -2.42
N ASN A 7 -2.29 -15.62 -2.46
CA ASN A 7 -2.02 -16.30 -3.74
C ASN A 7 -3.32 -16.73 -4.44
N ASP A 8 -4.15 -15.77 -4.87
CA ASP A 8 -5.45 -16.01 -5.53
C ASP A 8 -5.55 -15.41 -6.95
N ASP A 9 -4.40 -15.02 -7.51
CA ASP A 9 -4.26 -14.40 -8.83
C ASP A 9 -5.08 -13.11 -9.02
N HIS A 10 -5.26 -12.34 -7.93
CA HIS A 10 -5.97 -11.08 -7.98
C HIS A 10 -5.40 -10.14 -9.08
N GLY A 11 -6.27 -9.72 -9.99
CA GLY A 11 -5.91 -8.84 -11.11
C GLY A 11 -5.15 -9.53 -12.26
N GLY A 12 -4.92 -10.83 -12.19
CA GLY A 12 -4.14 -11.62 -13.17
C GLY A 12 -2.63 -11.44 -13.02
N ASN A 13 -1.87 -12.46 -13.35
CA ASN A 13 -0.39 -12.48 -13.28
C ASN A 13 0.18 -12.01 -11.93
N GLN A 14 -0.51 -12.30 -10.82
CA GLN A 14 -0.14 -11.82 -9.49
C GLN A 14 1.25 -12.33 -9.07
N LEU A 15 1.58 -13.59 -9.30
CA LEU A 15 2.89 -14.15 -8.97
C LEU A 15 4.01 -13.45 -9.77
N ALA A 16 3.78 -13.15 -11.05
CA ALA A 16 4.74 -12.43 -11.87
C ALA A 16 5.02 -11.01 -11.34
N ARG A 17 3.96 -10.27 -10.95
CA ARG A 17 4.11 -8.93 -10.33
C ARG A 17 4.85 -9.01 -9.00
N THR A 18 4.50 -10.00 -8.17
CA THR A 18 5.18 -10.22 -6.89
C THR A 18 6.64 -10.58 -7.08
N GLN A 19 6.96 -11.40 -8.09
CA GLN A 19 8.34 -11.77 -8.40
C GLN A 19 9.14 -10.55 -8.86
N LEU A 20 8.58 -9.68 -9.71
CA LEU A 20 9.22 -8.43 -10.13
C LEU A 20 9.47 -7.48 -8.95
N PHE A 21 8.51 -7.35 -8.03
CA PHE A 21 8.68 -6.59 -6.80
C PHE A 21 9.84 -7.12 -5.94
N ILE A 22 9.91 -8.44 -5.72
CA ILE A 22 10.98 -9.09 -4.94
C ILE A 22 12.33 -8.89 -5.62
N ASN A 23 12.42 -9.18 -6.93
CA ASN A 23 13.67 -9.06 -7.70
C ASN A 23 14.17 -7.61 -7.71
N GLY A 24 13.26 -6.63 -7.91
CA GLY A 24 13.61 -5.21 -7.92
C GLY A 24 14.15 -4.72 -6.58
N LEU A 25 13.55 -5.18 -5.48
CA LEU A 25 14.04 -4.84 -4.14
C LEU A 25 15.41 -5.47 -3.86
N ALA A 26 15.59 -6.76 -4.15
CA ALA A 26 16.86 -7.44 -3.92
C ALA A 26 17.99 -6.78 -4.72
N GLU A 27 17.78 -6.53 -6.04
CA GLU A 27 18.73 -5.84 -6.90
C GLU A 27 19.12 -4.46 -6.35
N GLN A 28 18.12 -3.67 -5.93
CA GLN A 28 18.36 -2.32 -5.42
C GLN A 28 19.01 -2.34 -4.03
N CYS A 29 18.65 -3.29 -3.15
CA CYS A 29 19.30 -3.46 -1.86
C CYS A 29 20.79 -3.78 -2.02
N ASP A 30 21.14 -4.68 -2.93
CA ASP A 30 22.54 -5.03 -3.22
C ASP A 30 23.30 -3.83 -3.82
N ARG A 31 22.70 -3.15 -4.80
CA ARG A 31 23.33 -2.03 -5.50
C ARG A 31 23.56 -0.82 -4.60
N PHE A 32 22.65 -0.54 -3.69
CA PHE A 32 22.72 0.63 -2.80
C PHE A 32 23.12 0.30 -1.37
N GLU A 33 23.47 -0.95 -1.07
CA GLU A 33 23.84 -1.42 0.26
C GLU A 33 22.79 -1.01 1.32
N LEU A 34 21.50 -1.21 0.99
CA LEU A 34 20.39 -0.92 1.89
C LEU A 34 19.96 -2.20 2.63
N HIS A 35 20.22 -2.27 3.92
CA HIS A 35 19.65 -3.33 4.75
C HIS A 35 18.14 -3.21 4.83
N LEU A 36 17.44 -4.16 4.22
CA LEU A 36 15.99 -4.17 4.13
C LEU A 36 15.40 -5.50 4.60
N GLU A 37 14.57 -5.43 5.65
CA GLU A 37 13.68 -6.51 6.07
C GLU A 37 12.38 -6.41 5.25
N LEU A 38 12.05 -7.42 4.45
CA LEU A 38 10.76 -7.53 3.79
C LEU A 38 9.88 -8.52 4.56
N LEU A 39 8.75 -8.04 5.08
CA LEU A 39 7.68 -8.85 5.65
C LEU A 39 6.52 -8.93 4.65
N VAL A 40 6.31 -10.09 4.05
CA VAL A 40 5.13 -10.36 3.23
C VAL A 40 4.10 -11.05 4.11
N VAL A 41 2.94 -10.41 4.30
CA VAL A 41 1.84 -11.03 5.02
C VAL A 41 0.99 -11.81 4.03
N GLU A 42 1.08 -13.14 4.10
CA GLU A 42 0.26 -14.07 3.34
C GLU A 42 -1.05 -14.27 4.11
N TRP A 43 -2.09 -13.56 3.67
CA TRP A 43 -3.37 -13.53 4.36
C TRP A 43 -4.32 -14.59 3.81
N ASN A 44 -4.85 -15.46 4.71
CA ASN A 44 -5.88 -16.43 4.37
C ASN A 44 -5.53 -17.19 3.07
N PRO A 45 -4.37 -17.88 3.00
CA PRO A 45 -3.91 -18.55 1.78
C PRO A 45 -4.96 -19.54 1.28
N PRO A 46 -5.24 -19.58 -0.04
CA PRO A 46 -6.15 -20.57 -0.61
C PRO A 46 -5.60 -21.99 -0.39
N PRO A 47 -6.44 -22.94 0.03
CA PRO A 47 -5.97 -24.31 0.34
C PRO A 47 -5.56 -25.13 -0.90
N ASP A 48 -5.97 -24.67 -2.09
CA ASP A 48 -5.70 -25.28 -3.39
C ASP A 48 -4.54 -24.62 -4.15
N ARG A 49 -3.85 -23.69 -3.52
CA ARG A 49 -2.70 -22.98 -4.08
C ARG A 49 -1.44 -23.25 -3.29
N GLU A 50 -0.33 -23.25 -4.00
CA GLU A 50 0.99 -23.36 -3.39
C GLU A 50 1.26 -22.18 -2.45
N PRO A 51 1.87 -22.39 -1.25
CA PRO A 51 2.30 -21.30 -0.38
C PRO A 51 3.24 -20.35 -1.10
N LEU A 52 3.12 -19.04 -0.85
CA LEU A 52 3.97 -18.04 -1.53
C LEU A 52 5.47 -18.24 -1.32
N VAL A 53 5.86 -18.83 -0.20
CA VAL A 53 7.27 -19.15 0.07
C VAL A 53 7.85 -20.17 -0.93
N GLU A 54 7.01 -21.03 -1.48
CA GLU A 54 7.35 -22.07 -2.46
C GLU A 54 7.07 -21.60 -3.90
N ALA A 55 5.99 -20.84 -4.10
CA ALA A 55 5.55 -20.34 -5.41
C ALA A 55 6.44 -19.23 -5.99
N LEU A 56 7.30 -18.62 -5.19
CA LEU A 56 8.16 -17.50 -5.57
C LEU A 56 9.64 -17.87 -5.40
N THR A 57 10.48 -17.31 -6.29
CA THR A 57 11.93 -17.38 -6.16
C THR A 57 12.43 -16.24 -5.27
N TRP A 58 13.28 -16.56 -4.30
CA TRP A 58 13.78 -15.63 -3.31
C TRP A 58 15.28 -15.39 -3.50
N PRO A 59 15.72 -14.24 -3.99
CA PRO A 59 17.13 -13.95 -4.19
C PRO A 59 17.91 -13.99 -2.88
N ALA A 60 19.07 -14.66 -2.86
CA ALA A 60 20.00 -14.59 -1.75
C ALA A 60 20.75 -13.26 -1.79
N SER A 61 20.74 -12.51 -0.69
CA SER A 61 21.39 -11.23 -0.55
C SER A 61 21.78 -10.99 0.89
N ASP A 62 22.91 -10.36 1.12
CA ASP A 62 23.34 -9.93 2.46
C ASP A 62 22.55 -8.67 2.92
N TRP A 63 21.95 -7.95 1.98
CA TRP A 63 21.24 -6.68 2.20
C TRP A 63 19.72 -6.83 2.24
N PHE A 64 19.18 -7.91 1.67
CA PHE A 64 17.74 -8.15 1.54
C PHE A 64 17.32 -9.38 2.35
N GLN A 65 16.46 -9.20 3.34
CA GLN A 65 16.02 -10.26 4.26
C GLN A 65 14.51 -10.45 4.17
N PRO A 66 14.02 -11.33 3.27
CA PRO A 66 12.60 -11.63 3.17
C PRO A 66 12.13 -12.60 4.26
N SER A 67 10.89 -12.42 4.69
CA SER A 67 10.15 -13.37 5.51
C SER A 67 8.65 -13.23 5.25
N LEU A 68 7.92 -14.32 5.47
CA LEU A 68 6.48 -14.37 5.31
C LEU A 68 5.83 -14.57 6.68
N VAL A 69 4.76 -13.83 6.93
CA VAL A 69 3.88 -14.01 8.09
C VAL A 69 2.57 -14.57 7.58
N VAL A 70 2.25 -15.81 7.94
CA VAL A 70 1.04 -16.49 7.46
C VAL A 70 -0.11 -16.23 8.43
N VAL A 71 -1.17 -15.59 7.95
CA VAL A 71 -2.42 -15.41 8.71
C VAL A 71 -3.41 -16.49 8.27
N PRO A 72 -3.71 -17.46 9.14
CA PRO A 72 -4.53 -18.61 8.77
C PRO A 72 -6.01 -18.27 8.58
N ALA A 73 -6.72 -19.16 7.87
CA ALA A 73 -8.12 -18.93 7.47
C ALA A 73 -9.09 -18.85 8.65
N ASP A 74 -8.79 -19.42 9.80
CA ASP A 74 -9.62 -19.34 11.00
C ASP A 74 -9.65 -17.91 11.58
N LEU A 75 -8.50 -17.24 11.66
CA LEU A 75 -8.43 -15.83 12.07
C LEU A 75 -9.14 -14.93 11.06
N HIS A 76 -9.01 -15.21 9.77
CA HIS A 76 -9.74 -14.47 8.75
C HIS A 76 -11.27 -14.65 8.93
N ARG A 77 -11.74 -15.89 9.08
CA ARG A 77 -13.18 -16.21 9.25
C ARG A 77 -13.81 -15.63 10.52
N ALA A 78 -13.00 -15.27 11.51
CA ALA A 78 -13.49 -14.61 12.71
C ALA A 78 -13.92 -13.15 12.48
N LEU A 79 -13.52 -12.55 11.36
CA LEU A 79 -13.86 -11.17 11.01
C LEU A 79 -15.23 -11.10 10.32
N PRO A 80 -16.03 -10.04 10.59
CA PRO A 80 -17.25 -9.76 9.82
C PRO A 80 -16.95 -9.66 8.31
N HIS A 81 -17.87 -10.15 7.48
CA HIS A 81 -17.78 -10.14 6.01
C HIS A 81 -16.64 -10.99 5.40
N ALA A 82 -16.00 -11.87 6.18
CA ALA A 82 -14.95 -12.77 5.69
C ALA A 82 -15.44 -13.74 4.61
N ASP A 83 -16.74 -14.02 4.56
CA ASP A 83 -17.40 -14.83 3.53
C ASP A 83 -17.40 -14.16 2.13
N ARG A 84 -17.23 -12.84 2.07
CA ARG A 84 -17.34 -12.03 0.83
C ARG A 84 -16.06 -11.27 0.49
N LEU A 85 -15.24 -10.96 1.50
CA LEU A 85 -14.01 -10.22 1.34
C LEU A 85 -12.82 -11.11 1.68
N PRO A 86 -12.09 -11.66 0.70
CA PRO A 86 -11.04 -12.66 0.94
C PRO A 86 -9.79 -12.11 1.62
N LEU A 87 -9.58 -10.78 1.57
CA LEU A 87 -8.42 -10.08 2.13
C LEU A 87 -8.84 -8.77 2.78
N PHE A 88 -8.60 -8.62 4.07
CA PHE A 88 -8.69 -7.35 4.79
C PHE A 88 -7.34 -6.64 4.73
N GLN A 89 -7.08 -5.92 3.64
CA GLN A 89 -5.76 -5.41 3.28
C GLN A 89 -5.11 -4.56 4.39
N MET A 90 -5.86 -3.67 5.07
CA MET A 90 -5.30 -2.79 6.08
C MET A 90 -5.01 -3.53 7.40
N ILE A 91 -5.86 -4.50 7.78
CA ILE A 91 -5.59 -5.38 8.92
C ILE A 91 -4.36 -6.23 8.63
N ALA A 92 -4.27 -6.79 7.42
CA ALA A 92 -3.10 -7.58 7.01
C ALA A 92 -1.80 -6.75 7.00
N LYS A 93 -1.83 -5.50 6.51
CA LYS A 93 -0.67 -4.60 6.61
C LYS A 93 -0.27 -4.34 8.07
N ASN A 94 -1.24 -4.14 8.94
CA ASN A 94 -0.98 -3.95 10.38
C ASN A 94 -0.28 -5.15 11.01
N VAL A 95 -0.62 -6.38 10.60
CA VAL A 95 0.07 -7.59 11.06
C VAL A 95 1.58 -7.52 10.77
N GLY A 96 1.94 -7.08 9.58
CA GLY A 96 3.35 -6.89 9.20
C GLY A 96 4.00 -5.71 9.90
N VAL A 97 3.33 -4.54 9.93
CA VAL A 97 3.83 -3.33 10.59
C VAL A 97 4.13 -3.58 12.07
N ARG A 98 3.23 -4.25 12.78
CA ARG A 98 3.38 -4.61 14.19
C ARG A 98 4.59 -5.51 14.46
N ARG A 99 4.95 -6.36 13.49
CA ARG A 99 6.05 -7.34 13.60
C ARG A 99 7.36 -6.86 12.98
N ALA A 100 7.36 -5.73 12.29
CA ALA A 100 8.57 -5.14 11.72
C ALA A 100 9.54 -4.70 12.82
N ARG A 101 10.84 -4.96 12.62
CA ARG A 101 11.88 -4.69 13.63
C ARG A 101 12.71 -3.47 13.31
N ALA A 102 12.73 -3.05 12.03
CA ALA A 102 13.49 -1.89 11.61
C ALA A 102 12.94 -0.59 12.21
N PRO A 103 13.78 0.45 12.39
CA PRO A 103 13.36 1.74 12.96
C PRO A 103 12.35 2.50 12.08
N PHE A 104 12.38 2.28 10.77
CA PHE A 104 11.42 2.83 9.82
C PHE A 104 10.69 1.71 9.09
N VAL A 105 9.39 1.87 8.89
CA VAL A 105 8.55 0.87 8.25
C VAL A 105 7.78 1.50 7.10
N LEU A 106 7.98 0.95 5.89
CA LEU A 106 7.19 1.26 4.71
C LEU A 106 6.09 0.21 4.55
N ALA A 107 4.84 0.62 4.53
CA ALA A 107 3.72 -0.18 4.07
C ALA A 107 3.46 0.08 2.58
N THR A 108 3.47 -0.99 1.77
CA THR A 108 3.36 -0.96 0.31
C THR A 108 2.49 -2.09 -0.23
N ASN A 109 2.48 -2.31 -1.53
CA ASN A 109 1.82 -3.43 -2.22
C ASN A 109 2.85 -4.26 -3.00
N ILE A 110 2.44 -5.47 -3.44
CA ILE A 110 3.32 -6.46 -4.08
C ILE A 110 3.58 -6.21 -5.58
N ASP A 111 3.07 -5.14 -6.11
CA ASP A 111 3.13 -4.73 -7.53
C ASP A 111 3.74 -3.34 -7.70
N ILE A 112 4.52 -2.93 -6.70
CA ILE A 112 5.19 -1.63 -6.66
C ILE A 112 6.70 -1.80 -6.87
N LEU A 113 7.25 -1.06 -7.83
CA LEU A 113 8.69 -0.88 -8.02
C LEU A 113 9.09 0.53 -7.55
N PHE A 114 10.33 0.71 -7.14
CA PHE A 114 10.83 1.96 -6.57
C PHE A 114 11.85 2.60 -7.48
N SER A 115 11.85 3.94 -7.57
CA SER A 115 12.94 4.64 -8.23
C SER A 115 14.24 4.50 -7.43
N ASP A 116 15.37 4.59 -8.10
CA ASP A 116 16.68 4.46 -7.45
C ASP A 116 16.93 5.57 -6.45
N GLU A 117 16.49 6.78 -6.78
CA GLU A 117 16.59 7.95 -5.90
C GLU A 117 15.75 7.78 -4.62
N LEU A 118 14.60 7.11 -4.73
CA LEU A 118 13.77 6.81 -3.56
C LEU A 118 14.45 5.80 -2.63
N ILE A 119 15.07 4.76 -3.18
CA ILE A 119 15.87 3.79 -2.41
C ILE A 119 17.05 4.47 -1.71
N GLN A 120 17.79 5.34 -2.43
CA GLN A 120 18.90 6.09 -1.85
C GLN A 120 18.41 7.03 -0.73
N PHE A 121 17.27 7.69 -0.92
CA PHE A 121 16.66 8.51 0.12
C PHE A 121 16.29 7.68 1.36
N MET A 122 15.71 6.49 1.18
CA MET A 122 15.36 5.61 2.29
C MET A 122 16.59 5.14 3.08
N ARG A 123 17.76 5.07 2.45
CA ARG A 123 19.02 4.70 3.12
C ARG A 123 19.47 5.75 4.15
N SER A 124 19.30 7.03 3.90
CA SER A 124 19.96 8.09 4.70
C SER A 124 19.12 9.36 4.92
N GLY A 125 17.97 9.49 4.28
CA GLY A 125 17.16 10.72 4.31
C GLY A 125 16.01 10.73 5.32
N LEU A 126 15.77 9.64 6.04
CA LEU A 126 14.60 9.49 6.91
C LEU A 126 14.78 10.21 8.26
N ARG A 127 13.71 10.87 8.71
CA ARG A 127 13.66 11.56 10.01
C ARG A 127 12.57 10.94 10.89
N PRO A 128 12.79 10.83 12.21
CA PRO A 128 11.73 10.49 13.17
C PRO A 128 10.58 11.49 13.09
N ASN A 129 9.39 11.06 13.51
CA ASN A 129 8.17 11.89 13.53
C ASN A 129 7.77 12.50 12.18
N ALA A 130 8.22 11.91 11.07
CA ALA A 130 7.82 12.27 9.71
C ALA A 130 7.14 11.08 9.02
N MET A 131 6.11 11.36 8.24
CA MET A 131 5.43 10.41 7.38
C MET A 131 5.62 10.83 5.93
N TYR A 132 6.21 9.94 5.14
CA TYR A 132 6.60 10.20 3.76
C TYR A 132 5.60 9.59 2.80
N ARG A 133 5.27 10.36 1.76
CA ARG A 133 4.45 9.96 0.62
C ARG A 133 5.26 10.17 -0.66
N ALA A 134 5.02 9.34 -1.66
CA ALA A 134 5.62 9.48 -2.99
C ALA A 134 4.54 9.42 -4.07
N ASP A 135 4.78 10.11 -5.19
CA ASP A 135 3.93 10.00 -6.37
C ASP A 135 3.98 8.57 -6.91
N ARG A 136 2.82 8.06 -7.36
CA ARG A 136 2.72 6.77 -8.04
C ARG A 136 2.56 6.97 -9.54
N LEU A 137 3.39 6.28 -10.30
CA LEU A 137 3.33 6.21 -11.76
C LEU A 137 2.83 4.82 -12.17
N ASP A 138 1.71 4.74 -12.86
CA ASP A 138 1.22 3.48 -13.40
C ASP A 138 1.93 3.18 -14.73
N VAL A 139 2.55 2.01 -14.83
CA VAL A 139 3.29 1.53 -16.01
C VAL A 139 2.72 0.19 -16.47
N VAL A 140 2.75 -0.05 -17.77
CA VAL A 140 2.32 -1.32 -18.35
C VAL A 140 3.55 -2.18 -18.64
N ALA A 141 3.57 -3.40 -18.08
CA ALA A 141 4.62 -4.39 -18.32
C ALA A 141 4.03 -5.63 -19.00
N ASP A 142 4.80 -6.26 -19.88
CA ASP A 142 4.42 -7.54 -20.48
C ASP A 142 4.69 -8.67 -19.48
N LEU A 143 3.69 -8.94 -18.64
CA LEU A 143 3.74 -9.97 -17.60
C LEU A 143 3.49 -11.39 -18.13
N GLY A 144 3.15 -11.52 -19.40
CA GLY A 144 2.96 -12.81 -20.08
C GLY A 144 4.21 -13.32 -20.80
N SER A 145 5.26 -12.51 -20.89
CA SER A 145 6.51 -12.87 -21.55
C SER A 145 7.31 -13.91 -20.76
N ASN A 146 8.09 -14.71 -21.47
CA ASN A 146 9.04 -15.64 -20.86
C ASN A 146 10.41 -15.51 -21.59
N PRO A 147 11.46 -14.99 -20.95
CA PRO A 147 11.49 -14.58 -19.54
C PRO A 147 10.66 -13.32 -19.26
N LEU A 148 10.30 -13.10 -17.99
CA LEU A 148 9.69 -11.84 -17.55
C LEU A 148 10.63 -10.65 -17.82
N PRO A 149 10.10 -9.44 -18.07
CA PRO A 149 10.93 -8.26 -18.15
C PRO A 149 11.67 -8.02 -16.81
N SER A 150 12.84 -7.42 -16.86
CA SER A 150 13.53 -7.02 -15.64
C SER A 150 12.79 -5.87 -14.92
N PRO A 151 12.97 -5.70 -13.60
CA PRO A 151 12.43 -4.55 -12.88
C PRO A 151 12.88 -3.20 -13.49
N ALA A 152 14.10 -3.11 -14.02
CA ALA A 152 14.60 -1.92 -14.68
C ALA A 152 13.86 -1.61 -15.99
N GLU A 153 13.59 -2.62 -16.80
CA GLU A 153 12.79 -2.46 -18.03
C GLU A 153 11.35 -2.02 -17.71
N CYS A 154 10.76 -2.56 -16.64
CA CYS A 154 9.44 -2.13 -16.18
C CYS A 154 9.44 -0.65 -15.75
N ARG A 155 10.45 -0.20 -14.98
CA ARG A 155 10.58 1.20 -14.57
C ARG A 155 10.85 2.16 -15.73
N ALA A 156 11.46 1.67 -16.80
CA ALA A 156 11.75 2.46 -18.01
C ALA A 156 10.52 2.63 -18.94
N GLN A 157 9.43 1.91 -18.69
CA GLN A 157 8.22 2.06 -19.49
C GLN A 157 7.59 3.45 -19.32
N PRO A 158 7.02 4.01 -20.39
CA PRO A 158 6.27 5.25 -20.26
C PRO A 158 5.09 5.04 -19.32
N TRP A 159 4.95 5.98 -18.37
CA TRP A 159 3.78 5.94 -17.48
C TRP A 159 2.50 6.32 -18.23
N ILE A 160 1.39 5.70 -17.88
CA ILE A 160 0.07 5.99 -18.45
C ILE A 160 -0.76 6.92 -17.55
N ARG A 161 -0.50 6.89 -16.24
CA ARG A 161 -1.17 7.69 -15.22
C ARG A 161 -0.22 7.97 -14.06
N ALA A 162 -0.26 9.18 -13.51
CA ALA A 162 0.45 9.56 -12.29
C ALA A 162 -0.54 9.99 -11.21
N HIS A 163 -0.38 9.49 -10.01
CA HIS A 163 -1.15 9.87 -8.82
C HIS A 163 -0.31 10.83 -7.98
N ARG A 164 -0.71 12.10 -7.97
CA ARG A 164 -0.01 13.21 -7.30
C ARG A 164 -0.88 13.80 -6.19
N PRO A 165 -0.35 14.69 -5.34
CA PRO A 165 -1.13 15.33 -4.27
C PRO A 165 -2.39 16.04 -4.74
N ASP A 166 -2.37 16.61 -5.94
CA ASP A 166 -3.48 17.32 -6.58
C ASP A 166 -4.43 16.42 -7.39
N GLY A 167 -4.10 15.13 -7.51
CA GLY A 167 -4.95 14.14 -8.17
C GLY A 167 -4.25 13.31 -9.25
N PRO A 168 -5.04 12.52 -10.01
CA PRO A 168 -4.51 11.72 -11.10
C PRO A 168 -4.25 12.58 -12.36
N HIS A 169 -3.10 12.36 -12.98
CA HIS A 169 -2.67 12.96 -14.24
C HIS A 169 -2.48 11.84 -15.27
N TYR A 170 -2.95 12.03 -16.50
CA TYR A 170 -2.87 11.06 -17.57
C TYR A 170 -1.82 11.47 -18.60
N ALA A 171 -1.01 10.51 -19.08
CA ALA A 171 0.06 10.77 -20.05
C ALA A 171 -0.44 11.28 -21.41
N ASP A 172 -1.64 10.88 -21.81
CA ASP A 172 -2.29 11.35 -23.04
C ASP A 172 -2.94 12.74 -22.92
N GLY A 173 -2.72 13.41 -21.81
CA GLY A 173 -3.24 14.76 -21.57
C GLY A 173 -4.74 14.80 -21.28
N ARG A 174 -5.42 13.64 -21.19
CA ARG A 174 -6.80 13.61 -20.71
C ARG A 174 -6.84 14.26 -19.34
N LYS A 175 -7.54 15.38 -19.26
CA LYS A 175 -7.95 15.92 -17.96
C LYS A 175 -9.18 15.14 -17.52
N LEU A 176 -9.30 14.82 -16.25
CA LEU A 176 -10.62 14.50 -15.68
C LEU A 176 -11.59 15.49 -16.32
N GLU A 177 -12.65 15.00 -16.97
CA GLU A 177 -13.57 15.89 -17.67
C GLU A 177 -13.82 17.11 -16.80
N TRP A 178 -13.54 18.30 -17.32
CA TRP A 178 -13.57 19.54 -16.54
C TRP A 178 -14.89 19.69 -15.76
N TYR A 179 -15.97 19.10 -16.24
CA TYR A 179 -17.26 19.02 -15.55
C TYR A 179 -17.18 18.19 -14.26
N ALA A 180 -16.46 17.07 -14.29
CA ALA A 180 -16.29 16.22 -13.10
C ALA A 180 -15.41 16.97 -12.08
N ALA A 181 -14.33 17.62 -12.54
CA ALA A 181 -13.46 18.43 -11.70
C ALA A 181 -14.19 19.66 -11.15
N ALA A 182 -14.93 20.40 -11.99
CA ALA A 182 -15.71 21.57 -11.58
C ALA A 182 -16.84 21.19 -10.61
N ARG A 183 -17.56 20.09 -10.89
CA ARG A 183 -18.61 19.57 -10.00
C ARG A 183 -18.05 19.10 -8.66
N THR A 184 -16.91 18.42 -8.69
CA THR A 184 -16.21 17.97 -7.48
C THR A 184 -15.72 19.18 -6.67
N TRP A 185 -15.15 20.19 -7.33
CA TRP A 185 -14.71 21.43 -6.69
C TRP A 185 -15.89 22.21 -6.10
N PHE A 186 -16.99 22.38 -6.83
CA PHE A 186 -18.18 23.09 -6.37
C PHE A 186 -18.84 22.35 -5.19
N ASN A 187 -19.04 21.04 -5.31
CA ASN A 187 -19.59 20.23 -4.23
C ASN A 187 -18.68 20.24 -3.00
N ARG A 188 -17.36 20.17 -3.18
CA ARG A 188 -16.37 20.23 -2.11
C ARG A 188 -16.37 21.60 -1.43
N THR A 189 -16.47 22.69 -2.20
CA THR A 189 -16.50 24.06 -1.67
C THR A 189 -17.80 24.30 -0.90
N ALA A 190 -18.94 23.95 -1.46
CA ALA A 190 -20.24 24.04 -0.79
C ALA A 190 -20.29 23.15 0.46
N TRP A 191 -19.81 21.91 0.35
CA TRP A 191 -19.71 20.98 1.48
C TRP A 191 -18.80 21.53 2.59
N ASN A 192 -17.64 22.07 2.25
CA ASN A 192 -16.70 22.65 3.20
C ASN A 192 -17.29 23.86 3.93
N ALA A 193 -18.03 24.72 3.21
CA ALA A 193 -18.70 25.88 3.80
C ALA A 193 -19.76 25.49 4.85
N VAL A 194 -20.47 24.38 4.61
CA VAL A 194 -21.53 23.89 5.52
C VAL A 194 -20.96 23.07 6.70
N HIS A 195 -19.81 22.38 6.51
CA HIS A 195 -19.28 21.38 7.44
C HIS A 195 -17.96 21.78 8.12
N GLY A 196 -17.67 23.04 8.28
CA GLY A 196 -16.56 23.50 9.13
C GLY A 196 -15.22 23.71 8.44
N GLY A 197 -15.22 24.05 7.15
CA GLY A 197 -14.00 24.45 6.44
C GLY A 197 -13.32 23.35 5.64
N ALA A 198 -12.19 23.67 5.01
CA ALA A 198 -11.44 22.75 4.16
C ALA A 198 -10.66 21.72 4.99
N LEU A 199 -10.61 20.47 4.52
CA LEU A 199 -9.69 19.48 5.05
C LEU A 199 -8.23 19.86 4.70
N PRO A 200 -7.24 19.44 5.52
CA PRO A 200 -5.84 19.67 5.20
C PRO A 200 -5.50 19.04 3.85
N SER A 201 -4.61 19.70 3.10
CA SER A 201 -4.11 19.17 1.83
C SER A 201 -3.09 18.09 2.10
N LEU A 202 -3.53 16.82 2.13
CA LEU A 202 -2.70 15.65 2.32
C LEU A 202 -2.60 14.87 1.01
N HIS A 203 -1.46 14.26 0.75
CA HIS A 203 -1.27 13.37 -0.40
C HIS A 203 -1.97 12.02 -0.15
N THR A 204 -3.28 11.98 -0.30
CA THR A 204 -4.12 10.78 -0.06
C THR A 204 -4.22 9.85 -1.28
N TRP A 205 -3.82 10.31 -2.47
CA TRP A 205 -3.85 9.48 -3.67
C TRP A 205 -2.84 8.34 -3.59
N ALA A 206 -3.29 7.13 -3.86
CA ALA A 206 -2.47 5.91 -3.81
C ALA A 206 -1.72 5.74 -2.46
N SER A 207 -2.33 6.16 -1.34
CA SER A 207 -1.68 6.09 -0.03
C SER A 207 -1.43 4.66 0.45
N GLY A 208 -2.20 3.70 -0.04
CA GLY A 208 -1.94 2.28 0.21
C GLY A 208 -0.64 1.77 -0.40
N ASP A 209 -0.11 2.42 -1.44
CA ASP A 209 1.07 1.93 -2.17
C ASP A 209 2.39 2.41 -1.58
N PHE A 210 2.39 3.55 -0.90
CA PHE A 210 3.57 4.07 -0.24
C PHE A 210 3.20 4.91 0.98
N THR A 211 3.37 4.35 2.17
CA THR A 211 3.29 5.06 3.44
C THR A 211 4.47 4.64 4.31
N LEU A 212 5.44 5.54 4.45
CA LEU A 212 6.69 5.30 5.16
C LEU A 212 6.79 6.23 6.38
N THR A 213 7.00 5.66 7.56
CA THR A 213 7.24 6.43 8.78
C THR A 213 8.03 5.61 9.79
N SER A 214 8.43 6.23 10.90
CA SER A 214 9.12 5.51 11.98
C SER A 214 8.20 4.51 12.67
N ARG A 215 8.80 3.48 13.25
CA ARG A 215 8.06 2.47 14.02
C ARG A 215 7.31 3.10 15.21
N GLU A 216 7.93 4.09 15.87
CA GLU A 216 7.28 4.81 16.96
C GLU A 216 6.01 5.52 16.52
N VAL A 217 6.00 6.12 15.32
CA VAL A 217 4.80 6.74 14.76
C VAL A 217 3.74 5.68 14.45
N TRP A 218 4.12 4.55 13.81
CA TRP A 218 3.19 3.43 13.59
C TRP A 218 2.58 2.92 14.89
N ASP A 219 3.38 2.74 15.93
CA ASP A 219 2.93 2.27 17.24
C ASP A 219 2.02 3.30 17.92
N SER A 220 2.32 4.59 17.85
CA SER A 220 1.49 5.65 18.42
C SER A 220 0.13 5.77 17.74
N LEU A 221 0.08 5.57 16.41
CA LEU A 221 -1.14 5.56 15.61
C LEU A 221 -1.89 4.24 15.72
N ARG A 222 -1.24 3.17 16.17
CA ARG A 222 -1.72 1.78 16.16
C ARG A 222 -2.13 1.32 14.76
N GLY A 223 -1.32 1.66 13.76
CA GLY A 223 -1.50 1.24 12.38
C GLY A 223 -2.69 1.87 11.65
N TYR A 224 -3.10 1.25 10.56
CA TYR A 224 -4.30 1.60 9.80
C TYR A 224 -5.56 1.26 10.60
N PRO A 225 -6.70 1.94 10.36
CA PRO A 225 -7.98 1.52 10.95
C PRO A 225 -8.32 0.06 10.60
N GLU A 226 -8.53 -0.78 11.61
CA GLU A 226 -8.86 -2.22 11.47
C GLU A 226 -10.35 -2.45 11.34
N TRP A 227 -11.00 -1.67 10.49
CA TRP A 227 -12.41 -1.88 10.20
C TRP A 227 -12.56 -3.02 9.18
N PRO A 228 -13.40 -4.03 9.48
CA PRO A 228 -13.59 -5.18 8.61
C PRO A 228 -14.45 -4.81 7.39
N MET A 229 -13.84 -4.07 6.46
CA MET A 229 -14.45 -3.56 5.25
C MET A 229 -13.45 -3.53 4.10
N PHE A 230 -13.92 -3.24 2.90
CA PHE A 230 -13.04 -3.00 1.75
C PHE A 230 -12.13 -1.79 2.00
N SER A 231 -10.89 -1.87 1.56
CA SER A 231 -9.80 -0.95 1.96
C SER A 231 -9.92 0.49 1.46
N MET A 232 -10.92 0.82 0.62
CA MET A 232 -11.10 2.16 0.06
C MET A 232 -11.10 3.23 1.15
N PHE A 233 -10.22 4.23 1.02
CA PHE A 233 -9.99 5.35 1.93
C PHE A 233 -9.47 5.01 3.34
N LEU A 234 -9.30 3.76 3.74
CA LEU A 234 -8.75 3.43 5.06
C LEU A 234 -7.31 3.91 5.23
N ASP A 235 -6.53 3.82 4.16
CA ASP A 235 -5.18 4.39 4.07
C ASP A 235 -5.18 5.92 4.22
N SER A 236 -6.14 6.59 3.57
CA SER A 236 -6.31 8.04 3.68
C SER A 236 -6.73 8.48 5.08
N VAL A 237 -7.53 7.68 5.78
CA VAL A 237 -7.90 7.93 7.18
C VAL A 237 -6.65 7.92 8.08
N LEU A 238 -5.71 7.00 7.87
CA LEU A 238 -4.43 6.99 8.60
C LEU A 238 -3.67 8.31 8.42
N LEU A 239 -3.62 8.87 7.21
CA LEU A 239 -2.91 10.14 6.97
C LEU A 239 -3.54 11.30 7.78
N VAL A 240 -4.87 11.34 7.86
CA VAL A 240 -5.57 12.34 8.69
C VAL A 240 -5.27 12.14 10.17
N GLN A 241 -5.19 10.89 10.64
CA GLN A 241 -4.80 10.56 12.01
C GLN A 241 -3.37 11.02 12.31
N ALA A 242 -2.42 10.71 11.40
CA ALA A 242 -1.02 11.11 11.54
C ALA A 242 -0.89 12.65 11.60
N TYR A 243 -1.57 13.36 10.70
CA TYR A 243 -1.59 14.82 10.70
C TYR A 243 -2.15 15.38 12.03
N ARG A 244 -3.27 14.82 12.51
CA ARG A 244 -3.89 15.23 13.79
C ARG A 244 -3.00 14.93 15.01
N ALA A 245 -2.22 13.85 14.94
CA ALA A 245 -1.23 13.48 15.95
C ALA A 245 0.03 14.37 15.94
N GLY A 246 0.15 15.31 15.01
CA GLY A 246 1.31 16.20 14.87
C GLY A 246 2.51 15.57 14.16
N VAL A 247 2.29 14.51 13.38
CA VAL A 247 3.32 13.91 12.52
C VAL A 247 3.56 14.84 11.33
N GLU A 248 4.82 15.11 11.02
CA GLU A 248 5.21 15.92 9.85
C GLU A 248 4.88 15.16 8.56
N MET A 249 4.02 15.71 7.70
CA MET A 249 3.63 15.09 6.43
C MET A 249 4.56 15.58 5.32
N ILE A 250 5.29 14.66 4.68
CA ILE A 250 6.29 14.98 3.66
C ILE A 250 5.94 14.31 2.35
N ASP A 251 5.64 15.11 1.35
CA ASP A 251 5.46 14.67 -0.03
C ASP A 251 6.81 14.70 -0.75
N LEU A 252 7.38 13.52 -1.01
CA LEU A 252 8.58 13.37 -1.82
C LEU A 252 8.29 13.82 -3.25
N LYS A 253 9.29 14.44 -3.87
CA LYS A 253 9.14 14.99 -5.22
C LYS A 253 9.91 14.12 -6.22
N PRO A 254 9.46 14.07 -7.50
CA PRO A 254 10.26 13.43 -8.53
C PRO A 254 11.72 13.91 -8.50
N PRO A 255 12.68 13.02 -8.70
CA PRO A 255 12.54 11.65 -9.23
C PRO A 255 12.24 10.56 -8.19
N MET A 256 11.99 10.90 -6.91
CA MET A 256 11.60 9.95 -5.86
C MET A 256 10.13 9.53 -6.05
N VAL A 257 9.89 8.47 -6.82
CA VAL A 257 8.56 7.97 -7.19
C VAL A 257 8.46 6.46 -7.03
N VAL A 258 7.23 5.95 -7.01
CA VAL A 258 6.96 4.52 -7.14
C VAL A 258 6.29 4.23 -8.48
N PHE A 259 6.57 3.04 -9.03
CA PHE A 259 5.97 2.54 -10.25
C PHE A 259 5.02 1.39 -9.90
N HIS A 260 3.77 1.52 -10.29
CA HIS A 260 2.78 0.47 -10.11
C HIS A 260 2.63 -0.30 -11.43
N LEU A 261 2.83 -1.61 -11.36
CA LEU A 261 2.60 -2.51 -12.49
C LEU A 261 1.08 -2.62 -12.73
N GLU A 262 0.61 -1.93 -13.77
CA GLU A 262 -0.81 -1.86 -14.07
C GLU A 262 -1.37 -3.25 -14.34
N HIS A 263 -2.49 -3.54 -13.75
CA HIS A 263 -3.21 -4.79 -13.92
C HIS A 263 -4.72 -4.54 -14.00
N GLY A 264 -5.48 -5.49 -14.51
CA GLY A 264 -6.91 -5.36 -14.79
C GLY A 264 -7.80 -4.83 -13.66
N SER A 265 -8.83 -5.55 -13.30
CA SER A 265 -9.82 -5.07 -12.32
C SER A 265 -9.22 -4.82 -10.93
N GLY A 266 -9.36 -3.60 -10.43
CA GLY A 266 -8.95 -3.21 -9.07
C GLY A 266 -7.71 -2.32 -9.01
N SER A 267 -7.00 -2.12 -10.12
CA SER A 267 -5.86 -1.23 -10.16
C SER A 267 -6.27 0.20 -10.50
N GLY A 268 -5.77 1.12 -9.74
CA GLY A 268 -5.90 2.54 -9.97
C GLY A 268 -7.35 3.09 -9.90
N TRP A 269 -7.46 4.33 -9.47
CA TRP A 269 -8.75 5.00 -9.41
C TRP A 269 -9.08 5.71 -10.74
N THR A 270 -10.21 5.34 -11.36
CA THR A 270 -10.87 6.12 -12.39
C THR A 270 -12.33 6.33 -11.99
N PRO A 271 -13.01 7.38 -12.46
CA PRO A 271 -14.45 7.58 -12.17
C PRO A 271 -15.32 6.39 -12.59
N GLU A 272 -15.02 5.78 -13.73
CA GLU A 272 -15.71 4.59 -14.25
C GLU A 272 -15.38 3.36 -13.40
N GLY A 273 -14.09 3.16 -13.10
CA GLY A 273 -13.62 2.07 -12.23
C GLY A 273 -14.18 2.19 -10.81
N ALA A 274 -14.24 3.40 -10.25
CA ALA A 274 -14.83 3.64 -8.93
C ALA A 274 -16.33 3.31 -8.90
N ARG A 275 -17.10 3.73 -9.94
CA ARG A 275 -18.53 3.38 -10.03
C ARG A 275 -18.76 1.88 -10.16
N SER A 276 -17.98 1.22 -11.01
CA SER A 276 -18.04 -0.24 -11.18
C SER A 276 -17.67 -0.97 -9.89
N LEU A 277 -16.63 -0.52 -9.19
CA LEU A 277 -16.21 -1.08 -7.91
C LEU A 277 -17.29 -0.91 -6.84
N SER A 278 -17.81 0.31 -6.66
CA SER A 278 -18.87 0.59 -5.68
C SER A 278 -20.11 -0.28 -5.96
N ALA A 279 -20.54 -0.39 -7.22
CA ALA A 279 -21.68 -1.22 -7.58
C ALA A 279 -21.45 -2.72 -7.25
N ARG A 280 -20.23 -3.23 -7.45
CA ARG A 280 -19.89 -4.62 -7.06
C ARG A 280 -19.90 -4.81 -5.55
N LEU A 281 -19.34 -3.84 -4.79
CA LEU A 281 -19.30 -3.91 -3.34
C LEU A 281 -20.72 -3.85 -2.75
N ASP A 282 -21.57 -2.95 -3.28
CA ASP A 282 -22.98 -2.83 -2.89
C ASP A 282 -23.75 -4.12 -3.16
N ALA A 283 -23.59 -4.69 -4.37
CA ALA A 283 -24.23 -5.95 -4.75
C ALA A 283 -23.78 -7.14 -3.88
N ALA A 284 -22.52 -7.14 -3.45
CA ALA A 284 -21.97 -8.15 -2.55
C ALA A 284 -22.26 -7.87 -1.06
N GLY A 285 -22.83 -6.71 -0.73
CA GLY A 285 -23.05 -6.28 0.67
C GLY A 285 -21.74 -6.12 1.45
N ILE A 286 -20.65 -5.75 0.78
CA ILE A 286 -19.35 -5.50 1.40
C ILE A 286 -19.28 -4.02 1.79
N PRO A 287 -19.08 -3.69 3.10
CA PRO A 287 -18.97 -2.30 3.52
C PRO A 287 -17.66 -1.65 3.01
N TYR A 288 -17.72 -0.37 2.72
CA TYR A 288 -16.59 0.46 2.32
C TYR A 288 -16.85 1.94 2.67
N LEU A 289 -15.80 2.76 2.70
CA LEU A 289 -15.96 4.20 2.82
C LEU A 289 -16.23 4.82 1.44
N THR A 290 -17.30 5.63 1.37
CA THR A 290 -17.52 6.56 0.26
C THR A 290 -16.72 7.85 0.48
N GLY A 291 -16.55 8.69 -0.54
CA GLY A 291 -15.90 9.98 -0.37
C GLY A 291 -16.56 10.84 0.72
N SER A 292 -17.89 10.85 0.80
CA SER A 292 -18.64 11.61 1.84
C SER A 292 -18.48 11.02 3.24
N SER A 293 -18.42 9.69 3.38
CA SER A 293 -18.16 9.05 4.68
C SER A 293 -16.70 9.24 5.12
N TYR A 294 -15.75 9.24 4.18
CA TYR A 294 -14.36 9.62 4.45
C TYR A 294 -14.26 11.07 4.94
N ASP A 295 -14.85 12.03 4.22
CA ASP A 295 -14.85 13.46 4.61
C ASP A 295 -15.41 13.67 6.01
N ARG A 296 -16.54 13.03 6.32
CA ARG A 296 -17.12 13.07 7.67
C ARG A 296 -16.16 12.52 8.72
N ARG A 297 -15.55 11.35 8.46
CA ARG A 297 -14.61 10.72 9.39
C ARG A 297 -13.35 11.57 9.59
N ALA A 298 -12.84 12.15 8.52
CA ALA A 298 -11.68 13.07 8.58
C ALA A 298 -11.98 14.28 9.49
N ARG A 299 -13.17 14.88 9.38
CA ARG A 299 -13.60 15.98 10.25
C ARG A 299 -13.74 15.57 11.71
N GLU A 300 -14.31 14.40 11.97
CA GLU A 300 -14.42 13.84 13.34
C GLU A 300 -13.03 13.69 13.98
N ILE A 301 -12.04 13.20 13.22
CA ILE A 301 -10.65 13.09 13.69
C ILE A 301 -10.06 14.47 14.01
N LEU A 302 -10.23 15.43 13.10
CA LEU A 302 -9.66 16.78 13.26
C LEU A 302 -10.32 17.57 14.39
N ALA A 303 -11.59 17.31 14.69
CA ALA A 303 -12.36 17.96 15.75
C ALA A 303 -12.12 17.39 17.16
N GLN A 304 -11.29 16.36 17.33
CA GLN A 304 -10.98 15.81 18.65
C GLN A 304 -10.31 16.87 19.56
N GLU A 305 -11.00 17.26 20.64
CA GLU A 305 -10.52 18.37 21.52
C GLU A 305 -9.40 17.94 22.46
N LYS A 306 -9.36 16.67 22.90
CA LYS A 306 -8.45 16.18 23.96
C LYS A 306 -7.34 15.27 23.41
N GLY A 307 -6.55 15.77 22.43
CA GLY A 307 -5.46 14.99 21.89
C GLY A 307 -5.90 13.97 20.83
N PHE A 308 -4.94 13.17 20.38
CA PHE A 308 -5.15 12.11 19.39
C PHE A 308 -5.57 10.81 20.09
N HIS A 309 -6.57 10.14 19.54
CA HIS A 309 -7.00 8.82 19.98
C HIS A 309 -6.97 7.85 18.80
N PRO A 310 -6.12 6.80 18.83
CA PRO A 310 -6.08 5.79 17.78
C PRO A 310 -7.40 5.01 17.72
N PHE A 311 -7.82 4.60 16.51
CA PHE A 311 -9.04 3.79 16.36
C PHE A 311 -8.89 2.37 16.90
N ASN A 312 -7.67 1.81 16.80
CA ASN A 312 -7.42 0.44 17.18
C ASN A 312 -7.08 0.30 18.66
N GLY A 313 -7.46 -0.82 19.23
CA GLY A 313 -7.08 -1.23 20.58
C GLY A 313 -5.60 -1.65 20.68
N PRO A 314 -5.14 -2.08 21.86
CA PRO A 314 -3.76 -2.50 22.08
C PRO A 314 -3.39 -3.79 21.31
N ASP A 315 -4.37 -4.59 20.88
CA ASP A 315 -4.17 -5.83 20.11
C ASP A 315 -4.13 -5.63 18.60
N TRP A 316 -3.97 -4.39 18.12
CA TRP A 316 -3.87 -4.10 16.70
C TRP A 316 -2.80 -4.93 16.00
N GLY A 317 -3.01 -5.28 14.74
CA GLY A 317 -2.10 -6.12 13.98
C GLY A 317 -2.08 -7.57 14.48
N LEU A 318 -3.16 -8.03 15.14
CA LEU A 318 -3.26 -9.37 15.73
C LEU A 318 -2.05 -9.63 16.66
N ALA A 319 -1.77 -8.69 17.59
CA ALA A 319 -0.58 -8.75 18.43
C ALA A 319 -0.54 -10.00 19.32
N SER A 320 -1.71 -10.45 19.81
CA SER A 320 -1.85 -11.64 20.66
C SER A 320 -1.82 -12.96 19.89
N ALA A 321 -1.95 -12.93 18.56
CA ALA A 321 -1.97 -14.14 17.75
C ALA A 321 -0.54 -14.69 17.53
N ASP A 322 -0.36 -15.98 17.79
CA ASP A 322 0.85 -16.73 17.44
C ASP A 322 0.80 -17.07 15.94
N LEU A 323 1.47 -16.26 15.12
CA LEU A 323 1.49 -16.41 13.68
C LEU A 323 2.77 -17.07 13.20
N ARG A 324 2.62 -18.03 12.31
CA ARG A 324 3.76 -18.71 11.68
C ARG A 324 4.57 -17.69 10.86
N VAL A 325 5.85 -17.59 11.15
CA VAL A 325 6.82 -16.84 10.35
C VAL A 325 7.69 -17.82 9.59
N VAL A 326 7.73 -17.69 8.26
CA VAL A 326 8.52 -18.52 7.36
C VAL A 326 9.60 -17.66 6.72
N ARG A 327 10.84 -18.18 6.70
CA ARG A 327 11.93 -17.57 5.95
C ARG A 327 12.24 -18.43 4.75
N PRO A 328 12.22 -17.88 3.53
CA PRO A 328 12.60 -18.64 2.35
C PRO A 328 14.09 -19.03 2.43
N ALA A 329 14.42 -20.20 1.91
CA ALA A 329 15.81 -20.57 1.64
C ALA A 329 16.26 -19.73 0.43
N GLY A 330 17.16 -18.78 0.63
CA GLY A 330 17.67 -17.96 -0.47
C GLY A 330 18.45 -18.81 -1.48
N GLU A 331 18.07 -18.77 -2.75
CA GLU A 331 18.89 -19.32 -3.83
C GLU A 331 20.01 -18.32 -4.16
N ARG A 332 21.27 -18.74 -3.99
CA ARG A 332 22.41 -18.02 -4.57
C ARG A 332 22.42 -18.27 -6.06
N THR A 333 22.17 -17.24 -6.87
CA THR A 333 22.41 -17.32 -8.30
C THR A 333 23.90 -17.60 -8.50
N GLU A 334 24.26 -18.78 -9.05
CA GLU A 334 25.60 -19.06 -9.54
C GLU A 334 25.88 -18.07 -10.68
N GLY A 335 26.65 -17.04 -10.42
CA GLY A 335 27.00 -16.09 -11.48
C GLY A 335 27.55 -14.73 -11.06
N SER A 336 27.93 -14.51 -9.81
CA SER A 336 28.68 -13.32 -9.43
C SER A 336 30.08 -13.70 -8.93
N THR A 337 30.93 -14.10 -9.84
CA THR A 337 32.37 -14.01 -9.63
C THR A 337 32.82 -12.62 -10.06
N ARG A 338 33.15 -11.79 -9.06
CA ARG A 338 34.00 -10.58 -8.98
C ARG A 338 34.25 -9.76 -10.23
#